data_74eb9ffbea4312a30dcd1be4d9f0c25f
#
_entry.id   74eb9ffbea4312a30dcd1be4d9f0c25f
#
_cell.length_a   1.000
_cell.length_b   1.000
_cell.length_c   1.000
_cell.angle_alpha   90.00
_cell.angle_beta   90.00
_cell.angle_gamma   90.00
#
_symmetry.space_group_name_H-M   'P 1'
#
loop_
_entity.id
_entity.type
_entity.pdbx_description
1 polymer ?
#
loop_
_entity_poly.entity_id
_entity_poly.type
_entity_poly.pdbx_seq_one_letter_code
_entity_poly.pdbx_strand_id
1 'polypeptide(L)'
;HFHILMTGEGVDRDELEDMWKKCDRKNTRRIKPDEDFLITGLATYITNNPRGTKRWCASKNLKKPPEPTRSYGKFRRGKVNRMVKNDDTMRQEMEKAYPGYKFLDAEVKYNQDLAMFYIYARMIKHGSYEDMQKGGKRRKGALRS
;
A
#
# COMPACT_ATOMS: atom_id res chain seq x y z
N HIS A 1 -10.09 0.88 21.77
CA HIS A 1 -8.73 0.34 21.69
C HIS A 1 -7.89 1.09 20.65
N PHE A 2 -6.59 1.00 20.75
CA PHE A 2 -5.64 1.69 19.88
C PHE A 2 -4.88 0.67 19.04
N HIS A 3 -4.62 1.02 17.78
CA HIS A 3 -3.72 0.30 16.90
C HIS A 3 -2.52 1.20 16.60
N ILE A 4 -1.31 0.71 16.86
CA ILE A 4 -0.08 1.44 16.63
C ILE A 4 0.76 0.65 15.62
N LEU A 5 1.14 1.30 14.53
CA LEU A 5 2.10 0.78 13.56
C LEU A 5 3.44 1.45 13.78
N MET A 6 4.49 0.67 13.91
CA MET A 6 5.85 1.19 14.10
C MET A 6 6.88 0.36 13.35
N THR A 7 8.05 0.93 13.13
CA THR A 7 9.22 0.18 12.66
C THR A 7 9.66 -0.76 13.78
N GLY A 8 9.95 -2.02 13.42
CA GLY A 8 10.32 -3.05 14.40
C GLY A 8 11.83 -3.29 14.51
N GLU A 9 12.66 -2.40 13.94
CA GLU A 9 14.10 -2.53 14.02
C GLU A 9 14.60 -2.11 15.40
N GLY A 10 15.30 -3.02 16.08
CA GLY A 10 15.83 -2.77 17.45
C GLY A 10 14.78 -2.73 18.56
N VAL A 11 13.53 -3.14 18.30
CA VAL A 11 12.46 -3.13 19.30
C VAL A 11 12.26 -4.53 19.88
N ASP A 12 12.43 -4.65 21.21
CA ASP A 12 11.97 -5.81 21.97
C ASP A 12 10.45 -5.70 22.22
N ARG A 13 9.72 -6.76 21.98
CA ARG A 13 8.26 -6.76 22.07
C ARG A 13 7.77 -6.80 23.49
N ASP A 14 8.45 -7.55 24.34
CA ASP A 14 8.07 -7.72 25.74
C ASP A 14 8.32 -6.42 26.49
N GLU A 15 9.48 -5.77 26.24
CA GLU A 15 9.79 -4.46 26.78
C GLU A 15 8.78 -3.39 26.31
N LEU A 16 8.36 -3.43 25.04
CA LEU A 16 7.36 -2.51 24.50
C LEU A 16 5.99 -2.70 25.18
N GLU A 17 5.59 -3.95 25.41
CA GLU A 17 4.34 -4.26 26.11
C GLU A 17 4.40 -3.79 27.56
N ASP A 18 5.53 -3.95 28.22
CA ASP A 18 5.74 -3.50 29.62
C ASP A 18 5.75 -1.97 29.78
N MET A 19 6.22 -1.26 28.77
CA MET A 19 6.15 0.22 28.73
C MET A 19 4.73 0.76 28.68
N TRP A 20 3.78 0.01 28.12
CA TRP A 20 2.39 0.46 27.97
C TRP A 20 1.54 0.12 29.21
N LYS A 21 1.52 1.02 30.18
CA LYS A 21 0.84 0.83 31.48
C LYS A 21 -0.63 1.23 31.53
N LYS A 22 -1.22 1.68 30.39
CA LYS A 22 -2.57 2.24 30.37
C LYS A 22 -3.69 1.23 30.16
N CYS A 23 -3.38 -0.03 29.91
CA CYS A 23 -4.38 -1.10 29.81
C CYS A 23 -3.74 -2.45 30.09
N ASP A 24 -4.59 -3.40 30.52
CA ASP A 24 -4.17 -4.76 30.87
C ASP A 24 -4.01 -5.66 29.65
N ARG A 25 -4.74 -5.37 28.57
CA ARG A 25 -4.69 -6.15 27.33
C ARG A 25 -3.79 -5.45 26.31
N LYS A 26 -2.58 -5.96 26.21
CA LYS A 26 -1.55 -5.51 25.25
C LYS A 26 -1.18 -6.68 24.37
N ASN A 27 -0.91 -6.45 23.10
CA ASN A 27 -0.45 -7.47 22.19
C ASN A 27 0.33 -6.85 21.03
N THR A 28 1.58 -7.23 20.91
CA THR A 28 2.45 -6.85 19.79
C THR A 28 2.59 -8.00 18.82
N ARG A 29 2.39 -7.72 17.54
CA ARG A 29 2.52 -8.70 16.47
C ARG A 29 3.37 -8.17 15.33
N ARG A 30 4.19 -9.04 14.76
CA ARG A 30 4.83 -8.70 13.48
C ARG A 30 3.78 -8.66 12.39
N ILE A 31 3.79 -7.59 11.61
CA ILE A 31 2.95 -7.48 10.43
C ILE A 31 3.43 -8.50 9.40
N LYS A 32 2.50 -9.30 8.89
CA LYS A 32 2.72 -10.16 7.74
C LYS A 32 2.24 -9.40 6.52
N PRO A 33 3.15 -9.02 5.59
CA PRO A 33 2.72 -8.43 4.34
C PRO A 33 1.91 -9.44 3.52
N ASP A 34 1.05 -8.92 2.65
CA ASP A 34 0.31 -9.69 1.65
C ASP A 34 1.25 -10.28 0.57
N GLU A 35 0.68 -10.93 -0.44
CA GLU A 35 1.43 -11.57 -1.53
C GLU A 35 2.27 -10.56 -2.32
N ASP A 36 1.83 -9.32 -2.41
CA ASP A 36 2.57 -8.21 -3.03
C ASP A 36 3.49 -7.47 -2.04
N PHE A 37 3.76 -8.04 -0.87
CA PHE A 37 4.58 -7.44 0.20
C PHE A 37 4.05 -6.11 0.72
N LEU A 38 2.76 -5.86 0.57
CA LEU A 38 2.06 -4.68 1.05
C LEU A 38 1.33 -4.97 2.36
N ILE A 39 0.89 -3.93 3.02
CA ILE A 39 0.06 -4.01 4.24
C ILE A 39 -1.35 -3.48 3.99
N THR A 40 -1.85 -3.64 2.77
CA THR A 40 -3.10 -3.04 2.31
C THR A 40 -4.29 -3.47 3.16
N GLY A 41 -4.40 -4.76 3.48
CA GLY A 41 -5.49 -5.28 4.31
C GLY A 41 -5.50 -4.66 5.71
N LEU A 42 -4.32 -4.55 6.33
CA LEU A 42 -4.19 -3.93 7.65
C LEU A 42 -4.49 -2.43 7.60
N ALA A 43 -3.99 -1.73 6.58
CA ALA A 43 -4.26 -0.31 6.39
C ALA A 43 -5.76 -0.06 6.22
N THR A 44 -6.43 -0.85 5.40
CA THR A 44 -7.89 -0.79 5.21
C THR A 44 -8.63 -1.04 6.52
N TYR A 45 -8.24 -2.07 7.28
CA TYR A 45 -8.85 -2.38 8.57
C TYR A 45 -8.74 -1.21 9.55
N ILE A 46 -7.57 -0.59 9.68
CA ILE A 46 -7.34 0.52 10.62
C ILE A 46 -8.09 1.79 10.20
N THR A 47 -8.24 2.02 8.89
CA THR A 47 -8.90 3.21 8.36
C THR A 47 -10.40 3.06 8.17
N ASN A 48 -10.92 1.84 8.24
CA ASN A 48 -12.32 1.55 8.04
C ASN A 48 -13.17 1.90 9.27
N ASN A 49 -14.41 2.34 9.04
CA ASN A 49 -15.39 2.66 10.09
C ASN A 49 -14.89 3.55 11.25
N PRO A 50 -14.34 4.71 10.98
CA PRO A 50 -13.93 5.60 12.07
C PRO A 50 -15.15 6.20 12.76
N ARG A 51 -15.19 6.04 14.06
CA ARG A 51 -16.08 6.83 14.92
C ARG A 51 -15.35 8.10 15.34
N GLY A 52 -15.86 9.25 14.96
CA GLY A 52 -15.27 10.56 15.32
C GLY A 52 -14.50 11.25 14.17
N THR A 53 -14.00 12.44 14.45
CA THR A 53 -13.41 13.34 13.46
C THR A 53 -11.95 13.04 13.12
N LYS A 54 -11.18 12.51 14.07
CA LYS A 54 -9.76 12.19 13.89
C LYS A 54 -9.54 10.68 13.85
N ARG A 55 -9.23 10.17 12.69
CA ARG A 55 -9.11 8.73 12.41
C ARG A 55 -7.74 8.15 12.77
N TRP A 56 -6.70 8.92 12.54
CA TRP A 56 -5.33 8.50 12.74
C TRP A 56 -4.42 9.70 13.01
N CYS A 57 -3.27 9.45 13.58
CA CYS A 57 -2.19 10.43 13.67
C CYS A 57 -0.86 9.75 13.30
N ALA A 58 0.03 10.54 12.73
CA ALA A 58 1.35 10.11 12.34
C ALA A 58 2.40 10.83 13.17
N SER A 59 3.52 10.15 13.44
CA SER A 59 4.68 10.80 14.04
C SER A 59 5.30 11.80 13.06
N LYS A 60 5.94 12.85 13.56
CA LYS A 60 6.51 13.93 12.74
C LYS A 60 7.67 13.47 11.84
N ASN A 61 8.33 12.37 12.19
CA ASN A 61 9.47 11.80 11.46
C ASN A 61 9.07 10.87 10.30
N LEU A 62 7.78 10.60 10.10
CA LEU A 62 7.33 9.79 8.97
C LEU A 62 7.45 10.56 7.66
N LYS A 63 7.95 9.87 6.64
CA LYS A 63 7.95 10.40 5.27
C LYS A 63 6.51 10.54 4.78
N LYS A 64 6.21 11.69 4.17
CA LYS A 64 4.91 11.88 3.52
C LYS A 64 4.78 10.94 2.33
N PRO A 65 3.58 10.39 2.05
CA PRO A 65 3.33 9.66 0.83
C PRO A 65 3.61 10.55 -0.39
N PRO A 66 4.11 9.99 -1.49
CA PRO A 66 4.28 10.76 -2.73
C PRO A 66 2.94 11.26 -3.23
N GLU A 67 2.94 12.49 -3.75
CA GLU A 67 1.77 13.06 -4.40
C GLU A 67 1.40 12.26 -5.66
N PRO A 68 0.10 12.00 -5.90
CA PRO A 68 -0.33 11.29 -7.09
C PRO A 68 -0.01 12.12 -8.35
N THR A 69 0.67 11.51 -9.30
CA THR A 69 0.96 12.14 -10.59
C THR A 69 -0.26 12.06 -11.49
N ARG A 70 -0.70 13.20 -12.03
CA ARG A 70 -1.82 13.29 -12.95
C ARG A 70 -1.31 13.43 -14.38
N SER A 71 -1.88 12.69 -15.32
CA SER A 71 -1.58 12.80 -16.75
C SER A 71 -2.87 12.78 -17.56
N TYR A 72 -3.09 13.79 -18.37
CA TYR A 72 -4.30 13.92 -19.20
C TYR A 72 -4.06 13.52 -20.66
N GLY A 73 -2.81 13.46 -21.10
CA GLY A 73 -2.46 13.19 -22.50
C GLY A 73 -1.73 11.86 -22.73
N LYS A 74 -1.44 11.08 -21.69
CA LYS A 74 -0.65 9.85 -21.81
C LYS A 74 -1.33 8.77 -22.67
N PHE A 75 -2.64 8.66 -22.55
CA PHE A 75 -3.44 7.69 -23.27
C PHE A 75 -4.56 8.36 -24.08
N ARG A 76 -4.72 7.94 -25.34
CA ARG A 76 -5.86 8.37 -26.15
C ARG A 76 -7.16 7.75 -25.62
N ARG A 77 -8.30 8.44 -25.78
CA ARG A 77 -9.62 8.00 -25.29
C ARG A 77 -9.97 6.56 -25.69
N GLY A 78 -9.76 6.19 -26.95
CA GLY A 78 -10.04 4.82 -27.43
C GLY A 78 -9.17 3.76 -26.75
N LYS A 79 -7.93 4.10 -26.32
CA LYS A 79 -7.05 3.24 -25.58
C LYS A 79 -7.53 3.07 -24.13
N VAL A 80 -7.93 4.16 -23.49
CA VAL A 80 -8.54 4.15 -22.15
C VAL A 80 -9.77 3.24 -22.13
N ASN A 81 -10.67 3.38 -23.12
CA ASN A 81 -11.87 2.56 -23.23
C ASN A 81 -11.56 1.06 -23.38
N ARG A 82 -10.46 0.68 -24.02
CA ARG A 82 -10.03 -0.73 -24.10
C ARG A 82 -9.45 -1.22 -22.78
N MET A 83 -8.63 -0.41 -22.12
CA MET A 83 -8.04 -0.73 -20.82
C MET A 83 -9.11 -0.99 -19.75
N VAL A 84 -10.15 -0.16 -19.72
CA VAL A 84 -11.26 -0.27 -18.76
C VAL A 84 -12.07 -1.57 -18.94
N LYS A 85 -12.08 -2.14 -20.15
CA LYS A 85 -12.81 -3.37 -20.44
C LYS A 85 -12.03 -4.65 -20.11
N ASN A 86 -10.73 -4.56 -19.91
CA ASN A 86 -9.88 -5.73 -19.71
C ASN A 86 -8.67 -5.39 -18.86
N ASP A 87 -8.58 -6.04 -17.70
CA ASP A 87 -7.53 -5.80 -16.70
C ASP A 87 -6.13 -6.18 -17.19
N ASP A 88 -6.00 -7.24 -18.00
CA ASP A 88 -4.70 -7.62 -18.56
C ASP A 88 -4.21 -6.57 -19.55
N THR A 89 -5.11 -6.04 -20.37
CA THR A 89 -4.79 -4.92 -21.27
C THR A 89 -4.41 -3.68 -20.47
N MET A 90 -5.10 -3.40 -19.37
CA MET A 90 -4.78 -2.27 -18.49
C MET A 90 -3.37 -2.43 -17.90
N ARG A 91 -3.06 -3.59 -17.35
CA ARG A 91 -1.72 -3.90 -16.81
C ARG A 91 -0.62 -3.70 -17.84
N GLN A 92 -0.75 -4.33 -18.99
CA GLN A 92 0.25 -4.25 -20.08
C GLN A 92 0.48 -2.82 -20.55
N GLU A 93 -0.58 -2.05 -20.75
CA GLU A 93 -0.49 -0.69 -21.22
C GLU A 93 0.06 0.27 -20.17
N MET A 94 -0.25 0.04 -18.90
CA MET A 94 0.32 0.82 -17.79
C MET A 94 1.82 0.53 -17.64
N GLU A 95 2.25 -0.73 -17.62
CA GLU A 95 3.66 -1.10 -17.50
C GLU A 95 4.48 -0.63 -18.70
N LYS A 96 3.91 -0.70 -19.92
CA LYS A 96 4.52 -0.12 -21.11
C LYS A 96 4.67 1.40 -21.05
N ALA A 97 3.70 2.09 -20.48
CA ALA A 97 3.70 3.55 -20.38
C ALA A 97 4.62 4.08 -19.27
N TYR A 98 4.87 3.26 -18.26
CA TYR A 98 5.68 3.58 -17.09
C TYR A 98 6.76 2.50 -16.87
N PRO A 99 7.78 2.46 -17.73
CA PRO A 99 8.86 1.49 -17.61
C PRO A 99 9.57 1.64 -16.26
N GLY A 100 9.89 0.52 -15.62
CA GLY A 100 10.48 0.49 -14.27
C GLY A 100 9.46 0.48 -13.12
N TYR A 101 8.16 0.39 -13.45
CA TYR A 101 7.11 0.20 -12.46
C TYR A 101 6.29 -1.07 -12.75
N LYS A 102 5.97 -1.82 -11.71
CA LYS A 102 5.03 -2.94 -11.73
C LYS A 102 3.63 -2.40 -11.42
N PHE A 103 2.66 -2.76 -12.22
CA PHE A 103 1.25 -2.46 -11.96
C PHE A 103 0.73 -3.36 -10.81
N LEU A 104 0.04 -2.77 -9.86
CA LEU A 104 -0.60 -3.48 -8.75
C LEU A 104 -2.09 -3.61 -9.01
N ASP A 105 -2.78 -2.50 -9.06
CA ASP A 105 -4.22 -2.42 -9.31
C ASP A 105 -4.62 -1.05 -9.86
N ALA A 106 -5.91 -0.94 -10.25
CA ALA A 106 -6.48 0.33 -10.63
C ALA A 106 -7.96 0.43 -10.23
N GLU A 107 -8.35 1.63 -9.84
CA GLU A 107 -9.74 2.03 -9.70
C GLU A 107 -10.15 2.85 -10.92
N VAL A 108 -11.29 2.51 -11.53
CA VAL A 108 -11.84 3.21 -12.69
C VAL A 108 -13.04 4.03 -12.27
N LYS A 109 -13.03 5.33 -12.61
CA LYS A 109 -14.17 6.23 -12.39
C LYS A 109 -14.65 6.81 -13.71
N TYR A 110 -15.94 6.82 -13.92
CA TYR A 110 -16.56 7.48 -15.08
C TYR A 110 -17.03 8.88 -14.69
N ASN A 111 -16.63 9.87 -15.46
CA ASN A 111 -17.12 11.24 -15.34
C ASN A 111 -18.22 11.46 -16.38
N GLN A 112 -19.43 11.73 -15.93
CA GLN A 112 -20.59 11.91 -16.76
C GLN A 112 -20.53 13.22 -17.57
N ASP A 113 -20.02 14.30 -16.98
CA ASP A 113 -19.97 15.63 -17.61
C ASP A 113 -19.00 15.64 -18.81
N LEU A 114 -17.89 14.93 -18.68
CA LEU A 114 -16.87 14.86 -19.74
C LEU A 114 -17.01 13.60 -20.59
N ALA A 115 -17.95 12.72 -20.27
CA ALA A 115 -18.18 11.43 -20.91
C ALA A 115 -16.87 10.61 -21.09
N MET A 116 -16.05 10.53 -20.05
CA MET A 116 -14.75 9.86 -20.10
C MET A 116 -14.40 9.15 -18.80
N PHE A 117 -13.55 8.12 -18.93
CA PHE A 117 -13.02 7.39 -17.79
C PHE A 117 -11.75 8.02 -17.23
N TYR A 118 -11.63 7.98 -15.91
CA TYR A 118 -10.40 8.24 -15.16
C TYR A 118 -9.92 6.94 -14.53
N ILE A 119 -8.62 6.68 -14.67
CA ILE A 119 -7.96 5.50 -14.12
C ILE A 119 -7.02 5.96 -13.01
N TYR A 120 -7.23 5.46 -11.80
CA TYR A 120 -6.37 5.65 -10.64
C TYR A 120 -5.54 4.40 -10.44
N ALA A 121 -4.37 4.33 -11.08
CA ALA A 121 -3.51 3.17 -11.00
C ALA A 121 -2.53 3.27 -9.82
N ARG A 122 -2.38 2.17 -9.08
CA ARG A 122 -1.30 1.99 -8.12
C ARG A 122 -0.18 1.19 -8.75
N MET A 123 1.02 1.71 -8.65
CA MET A 123 2.20 1.10 -9.24
C MET A 123 3.36 1.16 -8.26
N ILE A 124 4.22 0.15 -8.26
CA ILE A 124 5.41 0.07 -7.42
C ILE A 124 6.67 0.03 -8.28
N LYS A 125 7.72 0.72 -7.86
CA LYS A 125 8.99 0.70 -8.56
C LYS A 125 9.63 -0.69 -8.47
N HIS A 126 10.10 -1.24 -9.59
CA HIS A 126 10.65 -2.60 -9.68
C HIS A 126 11.73 -2.90 -8.63
N GLY A 127 12.70 -2.02 -8.44
CA GLY A 127 13.76 -2.22 -7.44
C GLY A 127 13.23 -2.36 -6.03
N SER A 128 12.22 -1.55 -5.66
CA SER A 128 11.58 -1.63 -4.33
C SER A 128 10.84 -2.94 -4.12
N TYR A 129 10.20 -3.48 -5.15
CA TYR A 129 9.50 -4.76 -5.10
C TYR A 129 10.45 -5.94 -4.95
N GLU A 130 11.53 -5.97 -5.73
CA GLU A 130 12.56 -7.01 -5.64
C GLU A 130 13.30 -7.00 -4.30
N ASP A 131 13.57 -5.82 -3.74
CA ASP A 131 14.21 -5.68 -2.44
C ASP A 131 13.29 -6.16 -1.30
N MET A 132 11.99 -5.91 -1.40
CA MET A 132 11.00 -6.46 -0.47
C MET A 132 10.95 -7.98 -0.54
N GLN A 133 10.99 -8.58 -1.75
CA GLN A 133 11.03 -10.03 -1.92
C GLN A 133 12.28 -10.66 -1.30
N LYS A 134 13.45 -10.07 -1.54
CA LYS A 134 14.73 -10.55 -0.97
C LYS A 134 14.71 -10.48 0.56
N GLY A 135 14.19 -9.41 1.12
CA GLY A 135 14.03 -9.24 2.57
C GLY A 135 13.12 -10.30 3.21
N GLY A 136 12.02 -10.67 2.53
CA GLY A 136 11.09 -11.73 2.96
C GLY A 136 11.72 -13.13 2.97
N LYS A 137 12.57 -13.45 2.00
CA LYS A 137 13.27 -14.75 1.92
C LYS A 137 14.35 -14.92 2.99
N ARG A 138 15.11 -13.87 3.33
CA ARG A 138 16.14 -13.91 4.38
C ARG A 138 15.57 -14.20 5.77
N ARG A 139 14.33 -13.79 6.06
CA ARG A 139 13.68 -14.01 7.37
C ARG A 139 13.16 -15.44 7.57
N LYS A 140 12.89 -16.21 6.51
CA LYS A 140 12.50 -17.62 6.62
C LYS A 140 13.66 -18.56 7.00
N GLY A 141 14.91 -18.18 6.75
CA GLY A 141 16.09 -18.95 7.09
C GLY A 141 16.64 -18.73 8.52
N ALA A 142 16.25 -17.67 9.19
CA ALA A 142 16.77 -17.31 10.53
C ALA A 142 16.01 -17.94 11.72
N LEU A 143 15.03 -18.81 11.45
CA LEU A 143 14.23 -19.50 12.45
C LEU A 143 14.60 -21.00 12.59
N ARG A 144 15.82 -21.38 12.20
CA ARG A 144 16.38 -22.71 12.45
C ARG A 144 17.76 -22.55 13.08
N SER A 145 17.80 -22.37 14.36
CA SER A 145 18.84 -22.80 15.28
C SER A 145 18.35 -22.52 16.71
#